data_c5a546f27160e5c10f30690a9c2da2e5
#
_entry.id   c5a546f27160e5c10f30690a9c2da2e5
#
_cell.length_a   1.000
_cell.length_b   1.000
_cell.length_c   1.000
_cell.angle_alpha   90.00
_cell.angle_beta   90.00
_cell.angle_gamma   90.00
#
_symmetry.space_group_name_H-M   'P 1'
#
loop_
_entity.id
_entity.type
_entity.pdbx_description
1 polymer ?
#
loop_
_entity_poly.entity_id
_entity_poly.type
_entity_poly.pdbx_seq_one_letter_code
_entity_poly.pdbx_strand_id
1 'polypeptide(L)'
;AASIGARTILVEKTNRLGTKILISGGGKCNITHDGPLEDVLRAFRPNEARFIRPACYRFTNRQIVEMLTDRGLEVYTREDGRIFPVHQTAKDVVAILRSYLHDIGVDIRFDTAVNGLIVRNGKVDGIHTSMGDLRAPTVIVATGGSSYPNSGTTGDGWVWARSVGHTITKVRAALAPIYMENADPGRSGVSLRDVLLKARAGTKEIARWRGDLLFTHRGISGPTALGISRIVTEHLESGAVSLEVDLAPDRSFEGLSEVVKAWCADNPKKQVASLVEQFVPKSLVKEVIEATQEKLDQTVPNFGQRGKNRLVEVLKGWPLGMVRTVPLEKGECVAGGISLDEVDPKSMKSKRIEGLFLCGEVLDVAGPVGGYNLQSAFATGFVAGDSAAHEVLI
;
A
#
# COMPACT_ATOMS: atom_id res chain seq x y z
N ALA A 1 -7.93 11.11 22.61
CA ALA A 1 -9.03 11.21 23.58
C ALA A 1 -8.52 11.03 25.01
N ALA A 2 -8.07 9.85 25.39
CA ALA A 2 -7.61 9.56 26.78
C ALA A 2 -6.51 10.51 27.27
N SER A 3 -5.54 10.84 26.45
CA SER A 3 -4.42 11.74 26.80
C SER A 3 -4.84 13.17 27.19
N ILE A 4 -6.06 13.56 26.89
CA ILE A 4 -6.62 14.88 27.26
C ILE A 4 -7.78 14.74 28.27
N GLY A 5 -7.92 13.56 28.91
CA GLY A 5 -8.81 13.35 30.05
C GLY A 5 -10.16 12.70 29.75
N ALA A 6 -10.47 12.37 28.51
CA ALA A 6 -11.72 11.67 28.18
C ALA A 6 -11.63 10.17 28.55
N ARG A 7 -12.63 9.66 29.30
CA ARG A 7 -12.72 8.20 29.56
C ARG A 7 -12.89 7.46 28.24
N THR A 8 -11.91 6.64 27.88
CA THR A 8 -11.84 5.99 26.57
C THR A 8 -11.86 4.47 26.71
N ILE A 9 -12.75 3.81 25.96
CA ILE A 9 -12.81 2.37 25.80
C ILE A 9 -12.41 2.04 24.38
N LEU A 10 -11.38 1.16 24.20
CA LEU A 10 -10.99 0.61 22.92
C LEU A 10 -11.51 -0.82 22.81
N VAL A 11 -12.35 -1.07 21.83
CA VAL A 11 -12.96 -2.38 21.59
C VAL A 11 -12.27 -3.05 20.41
N GLU A 12 -11.71 -4.24 20.63
CA GLU A 12 -11.01 -5.05 19.65
C GLU A 12 -11.65 -6.43 19.53
N LYS A 13 -12.01 -6.85 18.32
CA LYS A 13 -12.67 -8.13 18.10
C LYS A 13 -11.76 -9.34 18.21
N THR A 14 -10.45 -9.14 18.10
CA THR A 14 -9.43 -10.18 18.24
C THR A 14 -8.80 -10.15 19.63
N ASN A 15 -7.96 -11.14 19.92
CA ASN A 15 -7.26 -11.24 21.21
C ASN A 15 -5.99 -10.37 21.32
N ARG A 16 -5.71 -9.51 20.30
CA ARG A 16 -4.49 -8.69 20.27
C ARG A 16 -4.64 -7.42 19.43
N LEU A 17 -3.93 -6.37 19.81
CA LEU A 17 -3.83 -5.13 19.05
C LEU A 17 -2.73 -5.21 17.98
N GLY A 18 -2.88 -4.36 16.94
CA GLY A 18 -1.83 -4.04 16.00
C GLY A 18 -1.50 -5.14 14.99
N THR A 19 -2.37 -6.13 14.79
CA THR A 19 -2.11 -7.27 13.90
C THR A 19 -1.74 -6.80 12.48
N LYS A 20 -2.38 -5.75 11.95
CA LYS A 20 -2.05 -5.22 10.63
C LYS A 20 -0.71 -4.47 10.61
N ILE A 21 -0.32 -3.82 11.70
CA ILE A 21 1.02 -3.21 11.84
C ILE A 21 2.10 -4.30 11.82
N LEU A 22 1.86 -5.43 12.48
CA LEU A 22 2.81 -6.55 12.55
C LEU A 22 3.20 -7.12 11.19
N ILE A 23 2.35 -7.01 10.17
CA ILE A 23 2.63 -7.49 8.82
C ILE A 23 3.11 -6.39 7.88
N SER A 24 3.00 -5.12 8.28
CA SER A 24 3.39 -3.98 7.45
C SER A 24 4.91 -3.95 7.19
N GLY A 25 5.30 -3.47 6.00
CA GLY A 25 6.71 -3.38 5.60
C GLY A 25 7.46 -4.72 5.68
N GLY A 26 6.80 -5.84 5.39
CA GLY A 26 7.38 -7.18 5.51
C GLY A 26 7.71 -7.58 6.94
N GLY A 27 6.94 -7.13 7.94
CA GLY A 27 7.14 -7.41 9.36
C GLY A 27 8.10 -6.44 10.06
N LYS A 28 8.61 -5.43 9.34
CA LYS A 28 9.52 -4.40 9.90
C LYS A 28 8.82 -3.12 10.32
N CYS A 29 7.59 -2.90 9.91
CA CYS A 29 6.80 -1.69 10.06
C CYS A 29 7.43 -0.46 9.37
N ASN A 30 6.97 -0.16 8.16
CA ASN A 30 7.26 1.12 7.52
C ASN A 30 6.40 2.21 8.18
N ILE A 31 6.98 2.91 9.16
CA ILE A 31 6.25 3.79 10.09
C ILE A 31 5.61 4.97 9.35
N THR A 32 6.40 5.66 8.55
CA THR A 32 6.00 6.82 7.75
C THR A 32 7.05 7.11 6.68
N HIS A 33 6.92 8.23 6.00
CA HIS A 33 7.88 8.74 5.03
C HIS A 33 8.56 10.02 5.56
N ASP A 34 9.87 10.15 5.38
CA ASP A 34 10.65 11.32 5.73
C ASP A 34 10.40 12.48 4.75
N GLY A 35 10.89 13.65 5.10
CA GLY A 35 10.85 14.85 4.28
C GLY A 35 9.72 15.81 4.63
N PRO A 36 9.58 16.88 3.83
CA PRO A 36 8.54 17.88 4.01
C PRO A 36 7.14 17.27 3.91
N LEU A 37 6.23 17.68 4.80
CA LEU A 37 4.86 17.18 4.83
C LEU A 37 4.13 17.37 3.49
N GLU A 38 4.43 18.44 2.76
CA GLU A 38 3.85 18.69 1.43
C GLU A 38 4.25 17.62 0.41
N ASP A 39 5.44 17.06 0.50
CA ASP A 39 5.88 15.97 -0.37
C ASP A 39 5.17 14.67 -0.02
N VAL A 40 4.97 14.43 1.28
CA VAL A 40 4.14 13.30 1.76
C VAL A 40 2.71 13.41 1.24
N LEU A 41 2.11 14.61 1.28
CA LEU A 41 0.75 14.84 0.79
C LEU A 41 0.65 14.70 -0.75
N ARG A 42 1.67 15.13 -1.50
CA ARG A 42 1.68 14.98 -2.98
C ARG A 42 1.67 13.53 -3.45
N ALA A 43 2.06 12.58 -2.60
CA ALA A 43 2.01 11.17 -2.93
C ALA A 43 0.57 10.61 -3.04
N PHE A 44 -0.40 11.26 -2.41
CA PHE A 44 -1.81 10.90 -2.50
C PHE A 44 -2.48 11.53 -3.72
N ARG A 45 -3.64 11.01 -4.10
CA ARG A 45 -4.48 11.67 -5.12
C ARG A 45 -4.95 13.04 -4.62
N PRO A 46 -5.19 14.01 -5.52
CA PRO A 46 -5.48 15.39 -5.12
C PRO A 46 -6.66 15.55 -4.14
N ASN A 47 -7.73 14.76 -4.32
CA ASN A 47 -8.89 14.77 -3.42
C ASN A 47 -8.56 14.19 -2.04
N GLU A 48 -7.83 13.07 -2.00
CA GLU A 48 -7.37 12.41 -0.78
C GLU A 48 -6.40 13.32 -0.01
N ALA A 49 -5.39 13.87 -0.70
CA ALA A 49 -4.43 14.82 -0.14
C ALA A 49 -5.12 16.04 0.48
N ARG A 50 -6.11 16.62 -0.23
CA ARG A 50 -6.89 17.74 0.27
C ARG A 50 -7.64 17.40 1.55
N PHE A 51 -8.22 16.19 1.59
CA PHE A 51 -8.99 15.73 2.75
C PHE A 51 -8.11 15.49 3.98
N ILE A 52 -6.98 14.76 3.84
CA ILE A 52 -6.12 14.44 4.99
C ILE A 52 -5.20 15.58 5.41
N ARG A 53 -5.01 16.61 4.57
CA ARG A 53 -4.12 17.74 4.84
C ARG A 53 -4.31 18.37 6.22
N PRO A 54 -5.52 18.74 6.67
CA PRO A 54 -5.70 19.33 7.99
C PRO A 54 -5.25 18.39 9.12
N ALA A 55 -5.52 17.11 9.00
CA ALA A 55 -5.11 16.10 9.98
C ALA A 55 -3.60 15.91 10.00
N CYS A 56 -2.95 15.82 8.84
CA CYS A 56 -1.51 15.67 8.73
C CYS A 56 -0.73 16.89 9.25
N TYR A 57 -1.29 18.10 9.18
CA TYR A 57 -0.69 19.29 9.82
C TYR A 57 -0.87 19.32 11.34
N ARG A 58 -1.88 18.65 11.87
CA ARG A 58 -2.10 18.53 13.32
C ARG A 58 -1.31 17.37 13.95
N PHE A 59 -0.96 16.37 13.17
CA PHE A 59 -0.11 15.26 13.60
C PHE A 59 0.78 14.81 12.43
N THR A 60 1.94 15.42 12.36
CA THR A 60 2.89 15.31 11.25
C THR A 60 3.66 13.99 11.25
N ASN A 61 4.33 13.68 10.14
CA ASN A 61 5.24 12.54 10.05
C ASN A 61 6.36 12.57 11.10
N ARG A 62 6.87 13.76 11.43
CA ARG A 62 7.87 13.95 12.52
C ARG A 62 7.29 13.60 13.88
N GLN A 63 6.11 14.09 14.19
CA GLN A 63 5.45 13.80 15.47
C GLN A 63 5.10 12.30 15.64
N ILE A 64 4.80 11.58 14.56
CA ILE A 64 4.65 10.12 14.61
C ILE A 64 5.97 9.44 15.00
N VAL A 65 7.07 9.88 14.40
CA VAL A 65 8.40 9.36 14.74
C VAL A 65 8.75 9.71 16.18
N GLU A 66 8.62 10.98 16.58
CA GLU A 66 8.88 11.46 17.96
C GLU A 66 8.07 10.68 19.00
N MET A 67 6.77 10.45 18.75
CA MET A 67 5.92 9.64 19.64
C MET A 67 6.50 8.24 19.93
N LEU A 68 7.17 7.64 18.95
CA LEU A 68 7.76 6.31 19.09
C LEU A 68 9.19 6.37 19.65
N THR A 69 10.01 7.34 19.19
CA THR A 69 11.41 7.49 19.62
C THR A 69 11.53 7.96 21.06
N ASP A 70 10.64 8.85 21.53
CA ASP A 70 10.55 9.25 22.94
C ASP A 70 10.24 8.08 23.90
N ARG A 71 9.80 6.95 23.34
CA ARG A 71 9.52 5.71 24.07
C ARG A 71 10.53 4.60 23.77
N GLY A 72 11.70 4.97 23.24
CA GLY A 72 12.82 4.06 23.08
C GLY A 72 12.87 3.31 21.75
N LEU A 73 12.07 3.68 20.74
CA LEU A 73 12.23 3.12 19.41
C LEU A 73 13.39 3.81 18.67
N GLU A 74 14.38 3.03 18.25
CA GLU A 74 15.41 3.54 17.34
C GLU A 74 14.93 3.37 15.89
N VAL A 75 15.05 4.43 15.07
CA VAL A 75 14.61 4.43 13.69
C VAL A 75 15.71 4.86 12.73
N TYR A 76 15.62 4.41 11.48
CA TYR A 76 16.47 4.89 10.39
C TYR A 76 15.63 5.22 9.15
N THR A 77 16.10 6.18 8.39
CA THR A 77 15.51 6.54 7.09
C THR A 77 16.31 5.86 5.98
N ARG A 78 15.61 5.16 5.10
CA ARG A 78 16.20 4.61 3.88
C ARG A 78 16.42 5.72 2.84
N GLU A 79 17.27 5.46 1.85
CA GLU A 79 17.51 6.39 0.73
C GLU A 79 16.23 6.81 -0.02
N ASP A 80 15.23 5.95 -0.03
CA ASP A 80 13.94 6.20 -0.64
C ASP A 80 12.93 6.92 0.29
N GLY A 81 13.39 7.46 1.42
CA GLY A 81 12.60 8.23 2.39
C GLY A 81 11.74 7.40 3.35
N ARG A 82 11.71 6.09 3.23
CA ARG A 82 10.93 5.22 4.14
C ARG A 82 11.60 5.08 5.50
N ILE A 83 10.81 5.19 6.58
CA ILE A 83 11.31 5.12 7.96
C ILE A 83 10.97 3.76 8.59
N PHE A 84 11.99 3.09 9.12
CA PHE A 84 11.88 1.77 9.76
C PHE A 84 12.60 1.75 11.11
N PRO A 85 12.21 0.83 12.03
CA PRO A 85 13.02 0.50 13.19
C PRO A 85 14.41 -0.04 12.80
N VAL A 86 15.48 0.31 13.56
CA VAL A 86 16.88 -0.08 13.24
C VAL A 86 17.12 -1.56 13.54
N HIS A 87 17.05 -1.95 14.81
CA HIS A 87 17.30 -3.32 15.30
C HIS A 87 16.02 -4.01 15.78
N GLN A 88 14.93 -3.32 15.72
CA GLN A 88 13.62 -3.70 16.21
C GLN A 88 12.71 -4.06 15.03
N THR A 89 11.51 -4.55 15.35
CA THR A 89 10.55 -5.04 14.37
C THR A 89 9.20 -4.35 14.56
N ALA A 90 8.24 -4.68 13.72
CA ALA A 90 6.85 -4.27 13.92
C ALA A 90 6.27 -4.68 15.28
N LYS A 91 6.82 -5.74 15.93
CA LYS A 91 6.41 -6.16 17.28
C LYS A 91 6.75 -5.11 18.34
N ASP A 92 7.93 -4.49 18.20
CA ASP A 92 8.39 -3.47 19.15
C ASP A 92 7.56 -2.20 19.00
N VAL A 93 7.22 -1.81 17.77
CA VAL A 93 6.29 -0.69 17.51
C VAL A 93 4.93 -0.95 18.16
N VAL A 94 4.38 -2.15 17.99
CA VAL A 94 3.10 -2.52 18.62
C VAL A 94 3.20 -2.55 20.15
N ALA A 95 4.32 -3.04 20.71
CA ALA A 95 4.55 -3.05 22.16
C ALA A 95 4.58 -1.63 22.74
N ILE A 96 5.27 -0.70 22.08
CA ILE A 96 5.32 0.72 22.47
C ILE A 96 3.92 1.34 22.42
N LEU A 97 3.16 1.11 21.33
CA LEU A 97 1.79 1.64 21.22
C LEU A 97 0.86 1.07 22.30
N ARG A 98 1.00 -0.21 22.65
CA ARG A 98 0.23 -0.83 23.75
C ARG A 98 0.58 -0.24 25.11
N SER A 99 1.88 -0.07 25.40
CA SER A 99 2.32 0.59 26.62
C SER A 99 1.76 2.00 26.72
N TYR A 100 1.83 2.75 25.64
CA TYR A 100 1.27 4.09 25.59
C TYR A 100 -0.23 4.14 25.89
N LEU A 101 -1.04 3.23 25.32
CA LEU A 101 -2.46 3.14 25.63
C LEU A 101 -2.73 2.82 27.11
N HIS A 102 -1.93 1.94 27.70
CA HIS A 102 -2.00 1.60 29.13
C HIS A 102 -1.67 2.82 30.01
N ASP A 103 -0.57 3.52 29.70
CA ASP A 103 -0.06 4.65 30.48
C ASP A 103 -1.04 5.83 30.53
N ILE A 104 -1.83 6.02 29.45
CA ILE A 104 -2.88 7.05 29.39
C ILE A 104 -4.26 6.53 29.84
N GLY A 105 -4.34 5.33 30.40
CA GLY A 105 -5.55 4.80 31.05
C GLY A 105 -6.68 4.39 30.10
N VAL A 106 -6.37 3.90 28.89
CA VAL A 106 -7.39 3.36 27.96
C VAL A 106 -7.90 2.00 28.46
N ASP A 107 -9.21 1.83 28.63
CA ASP A 107 -9.88 0.54 28.90
C ASP A 107 -9.92 -0.28 27.59
N ILE A 108 -9.08 -1.33 27.49
CA ILE A 108 -8.98 -2.16 26.28
C ILE A 108 -9.79 -3.44 26.48
N ARG A 109 -10.74 -3.70 25.58
CA ARG A 109 -11.61 -4.87 25.58
C ARG A 109 -11.33 -5.73 24.36
N PHE A 110 -10.62 -6.83 24.59
CA PHE A 110 -10.34 -7.85 23.58
C PHE A 110 -11.50 -8.82 23.40
N ASP A 111 -11.44 -9.63 22.34
CA ASP A 111 -12.41 -10.66 22.00
C ASP A 111 -13.86 -10.14 22.01
N THR A 112 -14.02 -8.86 21.71
CA THR A 112 -15.29 -8.14 21.75
C THR A 112 -15.64 -7.62 20.37
N ALA A 113 -16.45 -8.38 19.64
CA ALA A 113 -16.89 -7.97 18.31
C ALA A 113 -18.00 -6.91 18.44
N VAL A 114 -17.86 -5.84 17.65
CA VAL A 114 -18.92 -4.83 17.48
C VAL A 114 -19.84 -5.29 16.34
N ASN A 115 -21.14 -5.24 16.59
CA ASN A 115 -22.19 -5.69 15.65
C ASN A 115 -22.90 -4.51 14.98
N GLY A 116 -22.74 -3.28 15.49
CA GLY A 116 -23.36 -2.10 14.91
C GLY A 116 -23.30 -0.88 15.80
N LEU A 117 -23.75 0.26 15.26
CA LEU A 117 -23.89 1.53 15.98
C LEU A 117 -25.28 1.60 16.61
N ILE A 118 -25.37 2.18 17.81
CA ILE A 118 -26.63 2.58 18.43
C ILE A 118 -26.84 4.06 18.11
N VAL A 119 -27.85 4.37 17.33
CA VAL A 119 -28.18 5.74 16.92
C VAL A 119 -29.61 6.07 17.34
N ARG A 120 -29.80 7.24 17.96
CA ARG A 120 -31.09 7.79 18.36
C ARG A 120 -31.20 9.25 17.93
N ASN A 121 -32.27 9.58 17.22
CA ASN A 121 -32.53 10.95 16.76
C ASN A 121 -31.35 11.61 16.01
N GLY A 122 -30.67 10.84 15.14
CA GLY A 122 -29.52 11.34 14.36
C GLY A 122 -28.22 11.51 15.14
N LYS A 123 -28.17 11.04 16.39
CA LYS A 123 -26.99 11.08 17.26
C LYS A 123 -26.56 9.68 17.67
N VAL A 124 -25.25 9.42 17.73
CA VAL A 124 -24.73 8.18 18.28
C VAL A 124 -25.01 8.11 19.80
N ASP A 125 -25.39 6.93 20.29
CA ASP A 125 -25.71 6.64 21.69
C ASP A 125 -24.87 5.44 22.19
N GLY A 126 -23.99 4.89 21.35
CA GLY A 126 -23.12 3.76 21.68
C GLY A 126 -22.97 2.76 20.56
N ILE A 127 -22.61 1.53 20.95
CA ILE A 127 -22.37 0.40 20.05
C ILE A 127 -22.98 -0.88 20.60
N HIS A 128 -23.47 -1.74 19.71
CA HIS A 128 -23.82 -3.13 20.02
C HIS A 128 -22.56 -3.99 19.96
N THR A 129 -22.30 -4.79 20.98
CA THR A 129 -21.18 -5.74 20.98
C THR A 129 -21.62 -7.15 21.28
N SER A 130 -20.74 -8.13 21.04
CA SER A 130 -20.94 -9.53 21.43
C SER A 130 -21.08 -9.74 22.95
N MET A 131 -20.66 -8.76 23.75
CA MET A 131 -20.67 -8.77 25.21
C MET A 131 -21.75 -7.84 25.81
N GLY A 132 -22.68 -7.36 24.96
CA GLY A 132 -23.74 -6.42 25.33
C GLY A 132 -23.48 -5.01 24.79
N ASP A 133 -24.42 -4.11 25.07
CA ASP A 133 -24.37 -2.72 24.61
C ASP A 133 -23.36 -1.90 25.43
N LEU A 134 -22.59 -1.06 24.76
CA LEU A 134 -21.76 -0.04 25.36
C LEU A 134 -22.32 1.34 25.01
N ARG A 135 -22.73 2.12 26.01
CA ARG A 135 -23.21 3.47 25.84
C ARG A 135 -22.07 4.47 25.86
N ALA A 136 -22.07 5.36 24.88
CA ALA A 136 -21.08 6.43 24.77
C ALA A 136 -21.68 7.61 23.98
N PRO A 137 -21.42 8.86 24.37
CA PRO A 137 -21.88 10.04 23.64
C PRO A 137 -21.13 10.26 22.31
N THR A 138 -19.93 9.68 22.19
CA THR A 138 -19.13 9.69 20.96
C THR A 138 -18.58 8.31 20.65
N VAL A 139 -18.50 7.99 19.35
CA VAL A 139 -17.90 6.74 18.84
C VAL A 139 -16.93 7.06 17.70
N ILE A 140 -15.73 6.49 17.77
CA ILE A 140 -14.72 6.59 16.72
C ILE A 140 -14.66 5.24 16.01
N VAL A 141 -14.97 5.19 14.72
CA VAL A 141 -14.82 4.00 13.88
C VAL A 141 -13.44 4.03 13.22
N ALA A 142 -12.56 3.13 13.69
CA ALA A 142 -11.17 2.97 13.24
C ALA A 142 -10.88 1.51 12.83
N THR A 143 -11.85 0.86 12.19
CA THR A 143 -11.83 -0.58 11.92
C THR A 143 -10.93 -1.01 10.76
N GLY A 144 -10.35 -0.04 10.05
CA GLY A 144 -9.60 -0.31 8.83
C GLY A 144 -10.47 -0.69 7.64
N GLY A 145 -9.88 -1.29 6.63
CA GLY A 145 -10.53 -1.73 5.40
C GLY A 145 -10.99 -3.20 5.43
N SER A 146 -10.68 -3.96 4.35
CA SER A 146 -11.04 -5.39 4.23
C SER A 146 -9.92 -6.27 3.71
N SER A 147 -8.71 -5.74 3.53
CA SER A 147 -7.54 -6.51 3.13
C SER A 147 -6.97 -7.30 4.33
N TYR A 148 -6.37 -8.47 4.05
CA TYR A 148 -5.87 -9.39 5.08
C TYR A 148 -6.93 -9.72 6.15
N PRO A 149 -8.05 -10.35 5.79
CA PRO A 149 -9.18 -10.59 6.70
C PRO A 149 -8.80 -11.38 7.96
N ASN A 150 -7.78 -12.24 7.88
CA ASN A 150 -7.23 -12.96 9.03
C ASN A 150 -6.58 -12.04 10.10
N SER A 151 -6.37 -10.76 9.78
CA SER A 151 -5.91 -9.76 10.75
C SER A 151 -7.06 -9.11 11.54
N GLY A 152 -8.30 -9.52 11.29
CA GLY A 152 -9.49 -8.91 11.87
C GLY A 152 -10.11 -7.81 11.00
N THR A 153 -9.47 -7.43 9.91
CA THR A 153 -9.92 -6.35 9.00
C THR A 153 -10.88 -6.92 7.96
N THR A 154 -12.19 -6.80 8.18
CA THR A 154 -13.25 -7.46 7.39
C THR A 154 -14.27 -6.49 6.80
N GLY A 155 -14.04 -5.17 6.92
CA GLY A 155 -14.96 -4.15 6.38
C GLY A 155 -16.18 -3.87 7.26
N ASP A 156 -16.18 -4.29 8.52
CA ASP A 156 -17.32 -4.15 9.44
C ASP A 156 -17.76 -2.68 9.58
N GLY A 157 -16.81 -1.76 9.70
CA GLY A 157 -17.09 -0.32 9.82
C GLY A 157 -17.87 0.25 8.63
N TRP A 158 -17.68 -0.30 7.44
CA TRP A 158 -18.46 0.10 6.26
C TRP A 158 -19.92 -0.36 6.33
N VAL A 159 -20.14 -1.54 6.90
CA VAL A 159 -21.51 -2.05 7.13
C VAL A 159 -22.23 -1.14 8.10
N TRP A 160 -21.59 -0.77 9.20
CA TRP A 160 -22.19 0.12 10.21
C TRP A 160 -22.41 1.53 9.64
N ALA A 161 -21.40 2.10 8.96
CA ALA A 161 -21.53 3.42 8.34
C ALA A 161 -22.66 3.48 7.31
N ARG A 162 -22.80 2.43 6.48
CA ARG A 162 -23.90 2.34 5.50
C ARG A 162 -25.25 2.26 6.19
N SER A 163 -25.38 1.53 7.30
CA SER A 163 -26.66 1.39 8.03
C SER A 163 -27.15 2.73 8.60
N VAL A 164 -26.27 3.70 8.77
CA VAL A 164 -26.59 5.05 9.25
C VAL A 164 -26.52 6.11 8.16
N GLY A 165 -26.53 5.69 6.90
CA GLY A 165 -26.71 6.56 5.73
C GLY A 165 -25.41 7.05 5.06
N HIS A 166 -24.23 6.57 5.46
CA HIS A 166 -22.99 6.90 4.76
C HIS A 166 -22.88 6.13 3.43
N THR A 167 -22.35 6.82 2.45
CA THR A 167 -21.95 6.24 1.15
C THR A 167 -20.60 5.56 1.25
N ILE A 168 -20.54 4.30 0.79
CA ILE A 168 -19.29 3.56 0.65
C ILE A 168 -18.94 3.52 -0.83
N THR A 169 -17.84 4.15 -1.20
CA THR A 169 -17.29 4.12 -2.56
C THR A 169 -16.81 2.69 -2.90
N LYS A 170 -16.65 2.39 -4.18
CA LYS A 170 -16.26 1.05 -4.61
C LYS A 170 -14.89 0.66 -4.07
N VAL A 171 -14.88 -0.39 -3.27
CA VAL A 171 -13.66 -0.93 -2.65
C VAL A 171 -12.87 -1.75 -3.67
N ARG A 172 -11.56 -1.48 -3.75
CA ARG A 172 -10.62 -2.11 -4.67
C ARG A 172 -9.33 -2.48 -3.95
N ALA A 173 -8.61 -3.46 -4.50
CA ALA A 173 -7.26 -3.77 -4.02
C ALA A 173 -6.32 -2.60 -4.30
N ALA A 174 -5.50 -2.27 -3.32
CA ALA A 174 -4.35 -1.38 -3.45
C ALA A 174 -3.14 -1.98 -2.74
N LEU A 175 -1.94 -1.68 -3.23
CA LEU A 175 -0.69 -2.28 -2.75
C LEU A 175 -0.78 -3.82 -2.69
N ALA A 176 -1.22 -4.42 -3.79
CA ALA A 176 -1.50 -5.85 -3.89
C ALA A 176 -0.63 -6.52 -4.96
N PRO A 177 -0.32 -7.81 -4.83
CA PRO A 177 0.27 -8.58 -5.92
C PRO A 177 -0.68 -8.59 -7.12
N ILE A 178 -0.11 -8.74 -8.31
CA ILE A 178 -0.87 -8.80 -9.57
C ILE A 178 -0.79 -10.24 -10.08
N TYR A 179 -1.94 -10.88 -10.27
CA TYR A 179 -2.02 -12.23 -10.84
C TYR A 179 -2.13 -12.16 -12.35
N MET A 180 -1.31 -12.95 -13.03
CA MET A 180 -1.22 -13.01 -14.48
C MET A 180 -2.05 -14.18 -15.03
N GLU A 181 -2.54 -14.05 -16.27
CA GLU A 181 -3.28 -15.15 -16.94
C GLU A 181 -2.40 -16.38 -17.15
N ASN A 182 -1.17 -16.17 -17.61
CA ASN A 182 -0.21 -17.21 -17.92
C ASN A 182 1.02 -17.10 -17.01
N ALA A 183 0.79 -17.14 -15.68
CA ALA A 183 1.88 -17.16 -14.71
C ALA A 183 2.67 -18.45 -14.82
N ASP A 184 3.99 -18.35 -14.88
CA ASP A 184 4.89 -19.49 -14.81
C ASP A 184 5.36 -19.73 -13.37
N PRO A 185 4.93 -20.81 -12.70
CA PRO A 185 5.39 -21.14 -11.35
C PRO A 185 6.91 -21.35 -11.25
N GLY A 186 7.58 -21.72 -12.36
CA GLY A 186 9.03 -21.89 -12.42
C GLY A 186 9.82 -20.61 -12.17
N ARG A 187 9.20 -19.45 -12.36
CA ARG A 187 9.80 -18.12 -12.04
C ARG A 187 9.67 -17.75 -10.57
N SER A 188 8.90 -18.48 -9.77
CA SER A 188 8.60 -18.10 -8.40
C SER A 188 9.86 -17.93 -7.55
N GLY A 189 9.95 -16.79 -6.85
CA GLY A 189 11.11 -16.42 -6.05
C GLY A 189 12.21 -15.67 -6.82
N VAL A 190 12.14 -15.59 -8.15
CA VAL A 190 13.09 -14.78 -8.94
C VAL A 190 12.74 -13.31 -8.81
N SER A 191 13.76 -12.48 -8.56
CA SER A 191 13.62 -11.03 -8.46
C SER A 191 14.38 -10.31 -9.55
N LEU A 192 13.77 -9.26 -10.10
CA LEU A 192 14.44 -8.24 -10.90
C LEU A 192 14.67 -7.02 -10.01
N ARG A 193 15.89 -6.48 -10.06
CA ARG A 193 16.26 -5.32 -9.25
C ARG A 193 16.17 -4.05 -10.08
N ASP A 194 15.62 -3.00 -9.46
CA ASP A 194 15.57 -1.64 -10.01
C ASP A 194 15.09 -1.57 -11.47
N VAL A 195 13.97 -2.20 -11.76
CA VAL A 195 13.32 -2.19 -13.08
C VAL A 195 12.14 -1.22 -13.12
N LEU A 196 11.70 -0.84 -14.32
CA LEU A 196 10.49 -0.05 -14.50
C LEU A 196 9.35 -0.93 -15.02
N LEU A 197 8.39 -1.25 -14.15
CA LEU A 197 7.17 -1.95 -14.53
C LEU A 197 6.18 -0.95 -15.13
N LYS A 198 5.61 -1.29 -16.28
CA LYS A 198 4.58 -0.52 -16.98
C LYS A 198 3.32 -1.34 -17.17
N ALA A 199 2.17 -0.71 -16.99
CA ALA A 199 0.85 -1.30 -17.30
C ALA A 199 0.24 -0.57 -18.49
N ARG A 200 -0.41 -1.33 -19.39
CA ARG A 200 -1.06 -0.82 -20.59
C ARG A 200 -2.50 -1.28 -20.72
N ALA A 201 -3.37 -0.37 -21.14
CA ALA A 201 -4.71 -0.68 -21.63
C ALA A 201 -4.70 -0.45 -23.17
N GLY A 202 -4.67 -1.54 -23.93
CA GLY A 202 -4.34 -1.49 -25.37
C GLY A 202 -2.95 -0.89 -25.60
N THR A 203 -2.86 0.17 -26.40
CA THR A 203 -1.60 0.87 -26.69
C THR A 203 -1.24 1.95 -25.67
N LYS A 204 -2.20 2.35 -24.82
CA LYS A 204 -2.00 3.42 -23.85
C LYS A 204 -1.33 2.91 -22.58
N GLU A 205 -0.23 3.53 -22.17
CA GLU A 205 0.34 3.34 -20.85
C GLU A 205 -0.56 4.02 -19.81
N ILE A 206 -0.98 3.25 -18.80
CA ILE A 206 -1.90 3.70 -17.74
C ILE A 206 -1.21 3.87 -16.40
N ALA A 207 -0.12 3.14 -16.16
CA ALA A 207 0.67 3.24 -14.95
C ALA A 207 2.10 2.80 -15.19
N ARG A 208 3.02 3.35 -14.37
CA ARG A 208 4.41 2.89 -14.27
C ARG A 208 4.93 3.02 -12.83
N TRP A 209 5.85 2.12 -12.46
CA TRP A 209 6.54 2.21 -11.17
C TRP A 209 7.94 1.61 -11.26
N ARG A 210 8.94 2.34 -10.73
CA ARG A 210 10.33 1.86 -10.66
C ARG A 210 10.61 1.21 -9.31
N GLY A 211 11.36 0.13 -9.31
CA GLY A 211 11.82 -0.60 -8.14
C GLY A 211 12.01 -2.08 -8.40
N ASP A 212 12.04 -2.87 -7.35
CA ASP A 212 12.18 -4.32 -7.44
C ASP A 212 10.86 -4.99 -7.85
N LEU A 213 10.95 -6.00 -8.71
CA LEU A 213 9.87 -6.88 -9.11
C LEU A 213 10.16 -8.29 -8.62
N LEU A 214 9.19 -8.96 -8.02
CA LEU A 214 9.26 -10.34 -7.56
C LEU A 214 8.28 -11.20 -8.34
N PHE A 215 8.75 -12.26 -8.99
CA PHE A 215 7.89 -13.29 -9.57
C PHE A 215 7.35 -14.21 -8.48
N THR A 216 6.08 -14.58 -8.60
CA THR A 216 5.37 -15.48 -7.69
C THR A 216 4.69 -16.60 -8.47
N HIS A 217 4.18 -17.63 -7.82
CA HIS A 217 3.45 -18.73 -8.45
C HIS A 217 2.23 -18.31 -9.29
N ARG A 218 1.68 -17.13 -9.06
CA ARG A 218 0.45 -16.64 -9.71
C ARG A 218 0.65 -15.37 -10.53
N GLY A 219 1.86 -14.82 -10.57
CA GLY A 219 2.16 -13.58 -11.28
C GLY A 219 3.30 -12.81 -10.63
N ILE A 220 3.09 -11.56 -10.27
CA ILE A 220 4.14 -10.67 -9.77
C ILE A 220 3.75 -9.97 -8.46
N SER A 221 4.76 -9.60 -7.70
CA SER A 221 4.69 -8.82 -6.47
C SER A 221 5.92 -7.89 -6.36
N GLY A 222 6.20 -7.38 -5.18
CA GLY A 222 7.28 -6.44 -4.94
C GLY A 222 6.85 -4.98 -5.17
N PRO A 223 7.73 -4.02 -4.86
CA PRO A 223 7.40 -2.59 -4.91
C PRO A 223 6.77 -2.12 -6.21
N THR A 224 7.24 -2.64 -7.36
CA THR A 224 6.72 -2.27 -8.68
C THR A 224 5.26 -2.69 -8.87
N ALA A 225 4.94 -3.95 -8.56
CA ALA A 225 3.60 -4.49 -8.69
C ALA A 225 2.63 -3.81 -7.70
N LEU A 226 3.06 -3.65 -6.44
CA LEU A 226 2.28 -2.97 -5.41
C LEU A 226 1.98 -1.52 -5.82
N GLY A 227 2.97 -0.80 -6.35
CA GLY A 227 2.84 0.61 -6.73
C GLY A 227 1.81 0.87 -7.83
N ILE A 228 1.67 -0.03 -8.81
CA ILE A 228 0.70 0.14 -9.91
C ILE A 228 -0.63 -0.55 -9.67
N SER A 229 -0.75 -1.42 -8.66
CA SER A 229 -1.89 -2.34 -8.47
C SER A 229 -3.24 -1.65 -8.42
N ARG A 230 -3.35 -0.48 -7.75
CA ARG A 230 -4.58 0.31 -7.68
C ARG A 230 -5.07 0.73 -9.06
N ILE A 231 -4.19 1.29 -9.89
CA ILE A 231 -4.54 1.75 -11.24
C ILE A 231 -4.88 0.56 -12.14
N VAL A 232 -4.14 -0.54 -12.01
CA VAL A 232 -4.44 -1.80 -12.72
C VAL A 232 -5.83 -2.31 -12.35
N THR A 233 -6.17 -2.34 -11.05
CA THR A 233 -7.50 -2.79 -10.58
C THR A 233 -8.63 -1.93 -11.16
N GLU A 234 -8.45 -0.61 -11.19
CA GLU A 234 -9.44 0.33 -11.74
C GLU A 234 -9.67 0.11 -13.24
N HIS A 235 -8.60 -0.15 -14.01
CA HIS A 235 -8.71 -0.35 -15.46
C HIS A 235 -9.24 -1.74 -15.84
N LEU A 236 -8.98 -2.77 -15.04
CA LEU A 236 -9.54 -4.12 -15.25
C LEU A 236 -11.09 -4.13 -15.24
N GLU A 237 -11.72 -3.13 -14.65
CA GLU A 237 -13.19 -2.99 -14.67
C GLU A 237 -13.73 -2.57 -16.05
N SER A 238 -12.92 -1.93 -16.87
CA SER A 238 -13.29 -1.41 -18.19
C SER A 238 -12.65 -2.15 -19.35
N GLY A 239 -11.65 -3.01 -19.09
CA GLY A 239 -10.97 -3.73 -20.16
C GLY A 239 -9.73 -4.48 -19.70
N ALA A 240 -9.10 -5.13 -20.64
CA ALA A 240 -7.89 -5.91 -20.41
C ALA A 240 -6.67 -5.00 -20.15
N VAL A 241 -5.78 -5.46 -19.28
CA VAL A 241 -4.51 -4.78 -18.95
C VAL A 241 -3.36 -5.73 -19.21
N SER A 242 -2.32 -5.27 -19.91
CA SER A 242 -1.06 -5.98 -20.09
C SER A 242 0.07 -5.32 -19.31
N LEU A 243 1.09 -6.10 -18.98
CA LEU A 243 2.29 -5.64 -18.28
C LEU A 243 3.53 -5.84 -19.12
N GLU A 244 4.44 -4.90 -19.05
CA GLU A 244 5.79 -4.95 -19.63
C GLU A 244 6.82 -4.39 -18.64
N VAL A 245 8.06 -4.88 -18.73
CA VAL A 245 9.17 -4.44 -17.88
C VAL A 245 10.27 -3.83 -18.71
N ASP A 246 10.69 -2.62 -18.36
CA ASP A 246 11.92 -2.01 -18.80
C ASP A 246 13.05 -2.48 -17.86
N LEU A 247 13.95 -3.29 -18.39
CA LEU A 247 15.07 -3.93 -17.66
C LEU A 247 16.30 -3.00 -17.56
N ALA A 248 16.28 -1.87 -18.24
CA ALA A 248 17.36 -0.88 -18.24
C ALA A 248 16.80 0.56 -18.15
N PRO A 249 16.11 0.93 -17.04
CA PRO A 249 15.37 2.18 -16.93
C PRO A 249 16.24 3.44 -17.01
N ASP A 250 17.53 3.35 -16.67
CA ASP A 250 18.48 4.47 -16.73
C ASP A 250 19.01 4.76 -18.13
N ARG A 251 18.66 3.94 -19.13
CA ARG A 251 19.17 4.09 -20.49
C ARG A 251 18.04 4.43 -21.46
N SER A 252 18.29 5.38 -22.37
CA SER A 252 17.44 5.57 -23.54
C SER A 252 17.56 4.39 -24.50
N PHE A 253 16.69 4.31 -25.51
CA PHE A 253 16.79 3.31 -26.58
C PHE A 253 18.14 3.42 -27.31
N GLU A 254 18.57 4.65 -27.63
CA GLU A 254 19.84 4.94 -28.30
C GLU A 254 21.04 4.51 -27.43
N GLY A 255 21.04 4.92 -26.14
CA GLY A 255 22.09 4.58 -25.20
C GLY A 255 22.22 3.07 -24.96
N LEU A 256 21.08 2.34 -24.92
CA LEU A 256 21.09 0.89 -24.79
C LEU A 256 21.55 0.23 -26.11
N SER A 257 21.17 0.77 -27.26
CA SER A 257 21.66 0.29 -28.58
C SER A 257 23.19 0.38 -28.69
N GLU A 258 23.79 1.47 -28.23
CA GLU A 258 25.25 1.61 -28.21
C GLU A 258 25.91 0.59 -27.27
N VAL A 259 25.32 0.34 -26.09
CA VAL A 259 25.81 -0.71 -25.17
C VAL A 259 25.78 -2.10 -25.83
N VAL A 260 24.66 -2.45 -26.50
CA VAL A 260 24.54 -3.74 -27.20
C VAL A 260 25.55 -3.86 -28.33
N LYS A 261 25.76 -2.80 -29.13
CA LYS A 261 26.73 -2.78 -30.22
C LYS A 261 28.16 -2.93 -29.69
N ALA A 262 28.55 -2.13 -28.71
CA ALA A 262 29.86 -2.17 -28.08
C ALA A 262 30.17 -3.55 -27.49
N TRP A 263 29.21 -4.10 -26.70
CA TRP A 263 29.40 -5.44 -26.13
C TRP A 263 29.61 -6.50 -27.22
N CYS A 264 28.85 -6.45 -28.33
CA CYS A 264 29.03 -7.39 -29.43
C CYS A 264 30.39 -7.24 -30.12
N ALA A 265 30.91 -6.02 -30.27
CA ALA A 265 32.22 -5.76 -30.85
C ALA A 265 33.34 -6.33 -29.95
N ASP A 266 33.24 -6.14 -28.63
CA ASP A 266 34.21 -6.60 -27.66
C ASP A 266 34.18 -8.13 -27.40
N ASN A 267 33.05 -8.77 -27.74
CA ASN A 267 32.82 -10.20 -27.42
C ASN A 267 32.42 -11.04 -28.66
N PRO A 268 33.19 -11.01 -29.74
CA PRO A 268 32.81 -11.63 -31.02
C PRO A 268 32.67 -13.15 -31.01
N LYS A 269 33.19 -13.82 -29.96
CA LYS A 269 33.12 -15.30 -29.82
C LYS A 269 32.05 -15.76 -28.83
N LYS A 270 31.37 -14.84 -28.16
CA LYS A 270 30.38 -15.21 -27.14
C LYS A 270 28.96 -15.41 -27.72
N GLN A 271 28.11 -16.04 -26.93
CA GLN A 271 26.68 -16.12 -27.19
C GLN A 271 25.99 -14.87 -26.70
N VAL A 272 24.88 -14.46 -27.34
CA VAL A 272 24.04 -13.31 -26.95
C VAL A 272 23.46 -13.50 -25.56
N ALA A 273 23.24 -14.73 -25.13
CA ALA A 273 22.81 -15.08 -23.77
C ALA A 273 23.69 -14.42 -22.70
N SER A 274 25.02 -14.36 -22.91
CA SER A 274 25.95 -13.72 -21.96
C SER A 274 25.77 -12.19 -21.86
N LEU A 275 25.24 -11.55 -22.89
CA LEU A 275 24.84 -10.14 -22.81
C LEU A 275 23.57 -9.98 -21.98
N VAL A 276 22.57 -10.83 -22.21
CA VAL A 276 21.28 -10.77 -21.50
C VAL A 276 21.44 -11.04 -20.00
N GLU A 277 22.42 -11.89 -19.61
CA GLU A 277 22.77 -12.15 -18.20
C GLU A 277 23.20 -10.89 -17.43
N GLN A 278 23.56 -9.79 -18.10
CA GLN A 278 23.87 -8.51 -17.45
C GLN A 278 22.61 -7.76 -16.99
N PHE A 279 21.44 -8.11 -17.51
CA PHE A 279 20.17 -7.41 -17.25
C PHE A 279 19.21 -8.27 -16.42
N VAL A 280 19.31 -9.60 -16.49
CA VAL A 280 18.40 -10.51 -15.79
C VAL A 280 19.14 -11.68 -15.18
N PRO A 281 18.61 -12.31 -14.12
CA PRO A 281 19.10 -13.60 -13.60
C PRO A 281 19.13 -14.68 -14.69
N LYS A 282 20.08 -15.62 -14.60
CA LYS A 282 20.28 -16.72 -15.57
C LYS A 282 19.00 -17.49 -15.89
N SER A 283 18.15 -17.68 -14.88
CA SER A 283 16.87 -18.40 -15.04
C SER A 283 15.90 -17.71 -16.01
N LEU A 284 16.02 -16.40 -16.26
CA LEU A 284 15.15 -15.64 -17.15
C LEU A 284 15.76 -15.37 -18.53
N VAL A 285 17.04 -15.67 -18.74
CA VAL A 285 17.76 -15.36 -19.99
C VAL A 285 17.09 -16.00 -21.20
N LYS A 286 16.68 -17.26 -21.07
CA LYS A 286 15.99 -17.99 -22.16
C LYS A 286 14.74 -17.24 -22.62
N GLU A 287 13.92 -16.82 -21.70
CA GLU A 287 12.64 -16.15 -21.98
C GLU A 287 12.83 -14.77 -22.61
N VAL A 288 13.82 -14.01 -22.13
CA VAL A 288 14.14 -12.70 -22.72
C VAL A 288 14.64 -12.89 -24.16
N ILE A 289 15.46 -13.90 -24.41
CA ILE A 289 15.94 -14.21 -25.79
C ILE A 289 14.76 -14.67 -26.67
N GLU A 290 13.93 -15.58 -26.20
CA GLU A 290 12.75 -16.04 -26.95
C GLU A 290 11.81 -14.88 -27.32
N ALA A 291 11.67 -13.88 -26.45
CA ALA A 291 10.89 -12.68 -26.74
C ALA A 291 11.50 -11.86 -27.90
N THR A 292 12.79 -11.98 -28.19
CA THR A 292 13.43 -11.35 -29.35
C THR A 292 13.22 -12.14 -30.63
N GLN A 293 12.64 -13.34 -30.59
CA GLN A 293 12.53 -14.31 -31.67
C GLN A 293 13.89 -14.85 -32.17
N GLU A 294 14.92 -14.76 -31.34
CA GLU A 294 16.24 -15.32 -31.57
C GLU A 294 16.42 -16.64 -30.82
N LYS A 295 17.46 -17.42 -31.19
CA LYS A 295 17.76 -18.70 -30.52
C LYS A 295 18.63 -18.48 -29.27
N LEU A 296 18.45 -19.33 -28.27
CA LEU A 296 19.24 -19.26 -27.02
C LEU A 296 20.76 -19.42 -27.26
N ASP A 297 21.15 -20.23 -28.22
CA ASP A 297 22.54 -20.49 -28.62
C ASP A 297 23.07 -19.50 -29.67
N GLN A 298 22.33 -18.44 -29.97
CA GLN A 298 22.69 -17.40 -30.93
C GLN A 298 24.07 -16.81 -30.59
N THR A 299 25.01 -16.90 -31.52
CA THR A 299 26.34 -16.31 -31.37
C THR A 299 26.41 -14.89 -31.94
N VAL A 300 27.31 -14.07 -31.40
CA VAL A 300 27.48 -12.67 -31.82
C VAL A 300 27.71 -12.53 -33.33
N PRO A 301 28.52 -13.33 -34.02
CA PRO A 301 28.69 -13.21 -35.48
C PRO A 301 27.42 -13.43 -36.27
N ASN A 302 26.51 -14.25 -35.78
CA ASN A 302 25.24 -14.54 -36.43
C ASN A 302 24.09 -13.61 -35.95
N PHE A 303 24.38 -12.71 -35.00
CA PHE A 303 23.44 -11.76 -34.42
C PHE A 303 23.45 -10.44 -35.20
N GLY A 304 22.66 -10.41 -36.27
CA GLY A 304 22.60 -9.26 -37.18
C GLY A 304 21.97 -8.01 -36.56
N GLN A 305 21.97 -6.91 -37.32
CA GLN A 305 21.46 -5.62 -36.85
C GLN A 305 19.97 -5.70 -36.40
N ARG A 306 19.17 -6.52 -37.11
CA ARG A 306 17.75 -6.73 -36.76
C ARG A 306 17.60 -7.40 -35.39
N GLY A 307 18.43 -8.38 -35.08
CA GLY A 307 18.45 -9.05 -33.77
C GLY A 307 18.85 -8.08 -32.65
N LYS A 308 19.89 -7.24 -32.89
CA LYS A 308 20.32 -6.22 -31.93
C LYS A 308 19.20 -5.22 -31.62
N ASN A 309 18.49 -4.74 -32.64
CA ASN A 309 17.36 -3.81 -32.46
C ASN A 309 16.23 -4.46 -31.63
N ARG A 310 15.84 -5.70 -31.97
CA ARG A 310 14.83 -6.44 -31.20
C ARG A 310 15.24 -6.68 -29.75
N LEU A 311 16.53 -6.98 -29.49
CA LEU A 311 17.02 -7.13 -28.13
C LEU A 311 16.85 -5.81 -27.34
N VAL A 312 17.19 -4.68 -27.95
CA VAL A 312 16.98 -3.36 -27.31
C VAL A 312 15.51 -3.11 -27.04
N GLU A 313 14.61 -3.43 -27.98
CA GLU A 313 13.16 -3.29 -27.80
C GLU A 313 12.67 -4.16 -26.63
N VAL A 314 13.08 -5.41 -26.56
CA VAL A 314 12.71 -6.32 -25.47
C VAL A 314 13.30 -5.88 -24.13
N LEU A 315 14.56 -5.44 -24.10
CA LEU A 315 15.15 -4.94 -22.84
C LEU A 315 14.45 -3.67 -22.33
N LYS A 316 13.86 -2.87 -23.22
CA LYS A 316 13.10 -1.65 -22.87
C LYS A 316 11.60 -1.89 -22.63
N GLY A 317 11.11 -3.07 -22.97
CA GLY A 317 9.70 -3.43 -22.82
C GLY A 317 9.46 -4.93 -22.90
N TRP A 318 10.11 -5.71 -22.02
CA TRP A 318 9.90 -7.16 -21.96
C TRP A 318 8.45 -7.47 -21.57
N PRO A 319 7.67 -8.16 -22.45
CA PRO A 319 6.28 -8.43 -22.18
C PRO A 319 6.12 -9.51 -21.11
N LEU A 320 5.37 -9.22 -20.06
CA LEU A 320 5.00 -10.18 -19.02
C LEU A 320 3.65 -10.85 -19.30
N GLY A 321 2.82 -10.30 -20.20
CA GLY A 321 1.52 -10.83 -20.57
C GLY A 321 0.34 -10.07 -19.95
N MET A 322 -0.82 -10.75 -19.96
CA MET A 322 -2.10 -10.14 -19.53
C MET A 322 -2.32 -10.33 -18.03
N VAL A 323 -2.91 -9.31 -17.41
CA VAL A 323 -3.34 -9.36 -16.03
C VAL A 323 -4.65 -10.15 -15.93
N ARG A 324 -4.67 -11.14 -15.06
CA ARG A 324 -5.88 -11.91 -14.73
C ARG A 324 -6.73 -11.19 -13.68
N THR A 325 -6.10 -10.79 -12.57
CA THR A 325 -6.79 -10.14 -11.43
C THR A 325 -5.78 -9.56 -10.44
N VAL A 326 -6.27 -8.66 -9.60
CA VAL A 326 -5.55 -8.13 -8.43
C VAL A 326 -6.37 -8.52 -7.19
N PRO A 327 -5.88 -9.45 -6.35
CA PRO A 327 -6.66 -10.01 -5.25
C PRO A 327 -6.83 -9.00 -4.10
N LEU A 328 -8.06 -8.67 -3.75
CA LEU A 328 -8.39 -7.74 -2.68
C LEU A 328 -7.84 -8.19 -1.32
N GLU A 329 -7.99 -9.47 -1.03
CA GLU A 329 -7.60 -10.08 0.26
C GLU A 329 -6.07 -10.15 0.47
N LYS A 330 -5.28 -9.88 -0.57
CA LYS A 330 -3.81 -9.86 -0.53
C LYS A 330 -3.22 -8.44 -0.60
N GLY A 331 -4.06 -7.43 -0.71
CA GLY A 331 -3.62 -6.03 -0.68
C GLY A 331 -3.10 -5.63 0.70
N GLU A 332 -2.02 -4.85 0.77
CA GLU A 332 -1.58 -4.24 2.04
C GLU A 332 -2.60 -3.21 2.52
N CYS A 333 -3.33 -2.58 1.59
CA CYS A 333 -4.46 -1.72 1.87
C CYS A 333 -5.53 -1.83 0.77
N VAL A 334 -6.62 -1.12 0.97
CA VAL A 334 -7.69 -0.96 -0.01
C VAL A 334 -7.83 0.50 -0.44
N ALA A 335 -8.28 0.72 -1.67
CA ALA A 335 -8.81 1.99 -2.15
C ALA A 335 -10.33 1.91 -2.16
N GLY A 336 -11.01 3.01 -1.86
CA GLY A 336 -12.44 3.00 -1.56
C GLY A 336 -12.70 2.94 -0.06
N GLY A 337 -13.90 3.28 0.34
CA GLY A 337 -14.32 3.38 1.74
C GLY A 337 -15.43 4.41 1.93
N ILE A 338 -15.55 4.96 3.12
CA ILE A 338 -16.53 6.01 3.41
C ILE A 338 -16.19 7.25 2.59
N SER A 339 -17.20 7.79 1.88
CA SER A 339 -17.04 8.99 1.05
C SER A 339 -16.50 10.17 1.86
N LEU A 340 -15.42 10.79 1.37
CA LEU A 340 -14.76 11.91 2.02
C LEU A 340 -15.67 13.16 2.11
N ASP A 341 -16.62 13.30 1.21
CA ASP A 341 -17.58 14.42 1.22
C ASP A 341 -18.52 14.40 2.43
N GLU A 342 -18.65 13.25 3.08
CA GLU A 342 -19.53 13.01 4.22
C GLU A 342 -18.83 13.10 5.59
N VAL A 343 -17.54 13.43 5.58
CA VAL A 343 -16.72 13.59 6.78
C VAL A 343 -16.10 14.98 6.81
N ASP A 344 -16.02 15.59 7.98
CA ASP A 344 -15.33 16.86 8.13
C ASP A 344 -13.81 16.63 8.22
N PRO A 345 -13.00 17.18 7.29
CA PRO A 345 -11.56 16.96 7.25
C PRO A 345 -10.80 17.60 8.43
N LYS A 346 -11.40 18.52 9.18
CA LYS A 346 -10.75 19.21 10.32
C LYS A 346 -10.97 18.51 11.65
N SER A 347 -12.07 17.76 11.79
CA SER A 347 -12.48 17.09 13.03
C SER A 347 -12.61 15.57 12.87
N MET A 348 -12.64 15.05 11.65
CA MET A 348 -12.99 13.66 11.33
C MET A 348 -14.42 13.27 11.74
N LYS A 349 -15.27 14.26 12.02
CA LYS A 349 -16.68 14.08 12.40
C LYS A 349 -17.52 13.70 11.19
N SER A 350 -18.44 12.76 11.38
CA SER A 350 -19.51 12.49 10.42
C SER A 350 -20.39 13.73 10.21
N LYS A 351 -20.67 14.05 8.95
CA LYS A 351 -21.65 15.09 8.61
C LYS A 351 -23.10 14.59 8.63
N ARG A 352 -23.30 13.27 8.86
CA ARG A 352 -24.60 12.62 8.86
C ARG A 352 -25.11 12.28 10.25
N ILE A 353 -24.20 11.87 11.14
CA ILE A 353 -24.53 11.39 12.47
C ILE A 353 -23.72 12.17 13.50
N GLU A 354 -24.39 12.84 14.42
CA GLU A 354 -23.77 13.57 15.52
C GLU A 354 -23.06 12.60 16.47
N GLY A 355 -21.87 12.98 16.98
CA GLY A 355 -21.07 12.16 17.89
C GLY A 355 -20.33 10.99 17.22
N LEU A 356 -20.47 10.78 15.90
CA LEU A 356 -19.75 9.76 15.15
C LEU A 356 -18.50 10.35 14.49
N PHE A 357 -17.35 9.70 14.69
CA PHE A 357 -16.05 10.04 14.08
C PHE A 357 -15.50 8.86 13.29
N LEU A 358 -14.78 9.17 12.19
CA LEU A 358 -14.32 8.18 11.21
C LEU A 358 -12.86 8.45 10.87
N CYS A 359 -11.98 7.45 11.01
CA CYS A 359 -10.55 7.67 10.76
C CYS A 359 -9.82 6.42 10.23
N GLY A 360 -8.66 6.63 9.62
CA GLY A 360 -7.85 5.58 9.05
C GLY A 360 -8.43 4.99 7.76
N GLU A 361 -8.10 3.74 7.47
CA GLU A 361 -8.42 3.06 6.22
C GLU A 361 -9.93 2.75 6.02
N VAL A 362 -10.78 3.07 6.97
CA VAL A 362 -12.25 3.03 6.77
C VAL A 362 -12.71 4.13 5.82
N LEU A 363 -11.92 5.22 5.70
CA LEU A 363 -12.12 6.33 4.78
C LEU A 363 -11.61 5.98 3.36
N ASP A 364 -12.17 6.62 2.32
CA ASP A 364 -11.70 6.47 0.94
C ASP A 364 -10.37 7.21 0.72
N VAL A 365 -9.32 6.74 1.40
CA VAL A 365 -7.95 7.26 1.30
C VAL A 365 -6.97 6.12 1.16
N ALA A 366 -6.18 6.11 0.09
CA ALA A 366 -5.17 5.09 -0.15
C ALA A 366 -3.90 5.69 -0.77
N GLY A 367 -2.87 5.81 0.03
CA GLY A 367 -1.53 6.24 -0.40
C GLY A 367 -0.75 5.12 -1.11
N PRO A 368 0.32 5.48 -1.81
CA PRO A 368 1.21 4.52 -2.47
C PRO A 368 2.07 3.74 -1.46
N VAL A 369 2.97 2.89 -1.97
CA VAL A 369 4.03 2.25 -1.16
C VAL A 369 4.92 3.33 -0.55
N GLY A 370 5.20 3.26 0.76
CA GLY A 370 6.12 4.22 1.37
C GLY A 370 5.81 4.70 2.79
N GLY A 371 4.89 4.07 3.52
CA GLY A 371 4.49 4.48 4.88
C GLY A 371 3.32 5.48 4.92
N TYR A 372 2.84 5.91 3.76
CA TYR A 372 1.80 6.92 3.62
C TYR A 372 0.45 6.53 4.25
N ASN A 373 0.07 5.25 4.16
CA ASN A 373 -1.19 4.75 4.72
C ASN A 373 -1.18 4.76 6.25
N LEU A 374 -0.06 4.41 6.88
CA LEU A 374 0.10 4.55 8.34
C LEU A 374 0.12 6.03 8.76
N GLN A 375 0.80 6.90 8.00
CA GLN A 375 0.76 8.36 8.21
C GLN A 375 -0.67 8.88 8.25
N SER A 376 -1.47 8.56 7.22
CA SER A 376 -2.87 8.97 7.14
C SER A 376 -3.69 8.43 8.32
N ALA A 377 -3.48 7.15 8.69
CA ALA A 377 -4.21 6.51 9.78
C ALA A 377 -3.88 7.17 11.14
N PHE A 378 -2.60 7.42 11.42
CA PHE A 378 -2.18 8.10 12.65
C PHE A 378 -2.72 9.53 12.73
N ALA A 379 -2.57 10.31 11.65
CA ALA A 379 -3.00 11.70 11.62
C ALA A 379 -4.51 11.85 11.77
N THR A 380 -5.29 11.09 11.01
CA THR A 380 -6.76 11.12 11.11
C THR A 380 -7.25 10.54 12.44
N GLY A 381 -6.59 9.50 12.96
CA GLY A 381 -6.89 8.94 14.29
C GLY A 381 -6.62 9.92 15.43
N PHE A 382 -5.51 10.67 15.36
CA PHE A 382 -5.20 11.73 16.31
C PHE A 382 -6.30 12.80 16.33
N VAL A 383 -6.69 13.31 15.17
CA VAL A 383 -7.72 14.35 15.05
C VAL A 383 -9.09 13.85 15.50
N ALA A 384 -9.48 12.62 15.11
CA ALA A 384 -10.74 12.03 15.56
C ALA A 384 -10.79 11.87 17.08
N GLY A 385 -9.68 11.41 17.67
CA GLY A 385 -9.57 11.25 19.13
C GLY A 385 -9.64 12.56 19.89
N ASP A 386 -8.95 13.58 19.41
CA ASP A 386 -8.96 14.92 20.00
C ASP A 386 -10.34 15.55 19.88
N SER A 387 -10.94 15.54 18.70
CA SER A 387 -12.26 16.12 18.45
C SER A 387 -13.37 15.43 19.24
N ALA A 388 -13.37 14.10 19.31
CA ALA A 388 -14.34 13.33 20.08
C ALA A 388 -14.25 13.61 21.59
N ALA A 389 -13.03 13.79 22.10
CA ALA A 389 -12.83 14.12 23.50
C ALA A 389 -13.33 15.52 23.84
N HIS A 390 -13.08 16.51 23.01
CA HIS A 390 -13.61 17.87 23.23
C HIS A 390 -15.15 17.90 23.25
N GLU A 391 -15.84 17.05 22.46
CA GLU A 391 -17.30 16.96 22.51
C GLU A 391 -17.86 16.42 23.84
N VAL A 392 -17.07 15.68 24.63
CA VAL A 392 -17.54 15.08 25.89
C VAL A 392 -16.99 15.76 27.13
N LEU A 393 -15.97 16.61 27.00
CA LEU A 393 -15.36 17.35 28.11
C LEU A 393 -15.92 18.75 28.30
N ILE A 394 -16.71 19.24 27.32
CA ILE A 394 -17.45 20.49 27.38
C ILE A 394 -18.84 20.24 27.95
#